data_8936ed9d15330f2c34d1dca66dd27e8d
#
_entry.id   8936ed9d15330f2c34d1dca66dd27e8d
#
_cell.length_a   1.000
_cell.length_b   1.000
_cell.length_c   1.000
_cell.angle_alpha   90.00
_cell.angle_beta   90.00
_cell.angle_gamma   90.00
#
_symmetry.space_group_name_H-M   'P 1'
#
loop_
_entity.id
_entity.type
_entity.pdbx_description
1 polymer ?
#
loop_
_entity_poly.entity_id
_entity_poly.type
_entity_poly.pdbx_seq_one_letter_code
_entity_poly.pdbx_strand_id
1 'polypeptide(L)'
;QFLFAALTLTSKEYFPILDQLESDKEILNSKLRKRTTKQLLFELSDLETGSVYLLTAANQNVLLLEQLRNYPHIQKLGSIELEQLDDAFIEAEQLSAMTHLDSQILRQLSGAYNNILNNNLNDNLTILTIISILLAVLAVITGFFGMNVQLPWQNEPLAWIWIVIMSLVLIIIITTLLNLIMSRKN
;
A
#
# COMPACT_ATOMS: atom_id res chain seq x y z
N GLN A 1 -37.41 -12.39 -25.72
CA GLN A 1 -37.41 -10.93 -25.38
C GLN A 1 -37.25 -10.72 -23.87
N PHE A 2 -38.15 -11.21 -22.98
CA PHE A 2 -38.10 -10.96 -21.54
C PHE A 2 -36.77 -11.40 -20.89
N LEU A 3 -36.28 -12.60 -21.22
CA LEU A 3 -35.03 -13.13 -20.67
C LEU A 3 -33.82 -12.24 -20.99
N PHE A 4 -33.68 -11.81 -22.24
CA PHE A 4 -32.53 -10.98 -22.65
C PHE A 4 -32.62 -9.56 -22.08
N ALA A 5 -33.82 -8.98 -22.06
CA ALA A 5 -34.02 -7.70 -21.37
C ALA A 5 -33.70 -7.78 -19.87
N ALA A 6 -34.03 -8.89 -19.20
CA ALA A 6 -33.66 -9.11 -17.80
C ALA A 6 -32.15 -9.26 -17.61
N LEU A 7 -31.45 -9.96 -18.53
CA LEU A 7 -29.97 -10.07 -18.50
C LEU A 7 -29.28 -8.74 -18.69
N THR A 8 -29.74 -7.93 -19.66
CA THR A 8 -29.23 -6.56 -19.86
C THR A 8 -29.47 -5.70 -18.63
N LEU A 9 -30.67 -5.76 -18.04
CA LEU A 9 -30.98 -5.00 -16.83
C LEU A 9 -30.11 -5.43 -15.65
N THR A 10 -29.87 -6.73 -15.51
CA THR A 10 -28.98 -7.26 -14.45
C THR A 10 -27.56 -6.71 -14.62
N SER A 11 -27.02 -6.68 -15.86
CA SER A 11 -25.69 -6.08 -16.11
C SER A 11 -25.67 -4.59 -15.79
N LYS A 12 -26.74 -3.86 -16.09
CA LYS A 12 -26.85 -2.43 -15.78
C LYS A 12 -26.86 -2.11 -14.29
N GLU A 13 -27.43 -2.98 -13.47
CA GLU A 13 -27.46 -2.81 -12.00
C GLU A 13 -26.05 -2.89 -11.35
N TYR A 14 -25.04 -3.40 -12.05
CA TYR A 14 -23.66 -3.39 -11.56
C TYR A 14 -22.97 -2.04 -11.71
N PHE A 15 -23.36 -1.20 -12.69
CA PHE A 15 -22.69 0.09 -12.90
C PHE A 15 -22.80 1.05 -11.71
N PRO A 16 -23.95 1.21 -11.05
CA PRO A 16 -24.04 2.01 -9.82
C PRO A 16 -23.13 1.51 -8.69
N ILE A 17 -22.93 0.17 -8.59
CA ILE A 17 -22.03 -0.42 -7.61
C ILE A 17 -20.56 -0.08 -7.96
N LEU A 18 -20.22 -0.08 -9.24
CA LEU A 18 -18.91 0.30 -9.72
C LEU A 18 -18.62 1.78 -9.45
N ASP A 19 -19.60 2.66 -9.73
CA ASP A 19 -19.51 4.10 -9.45
C ASP A 19 -19.31 4.37 -7.94
N GLN A 20 -20.01 3.61 -7.09
CA GLN A 20 -19.83 3.67 -5.65
C GLN A 20 -18.43 3.23 -5.23
N LEU A 21 -17.92 2.13 -5.79
CA LEU A 21 -16.57 1.62 -5.55
C LEU A 21 -15.51 2.67 -5.94
N GLU A 22 -15.70 3.33 -7.08
CA GLU A 22 -14.80 4.39 -7.54
C GLU A 22 -14.79 5.59 -6.59
N SER A 23 -15.98 6.03 -6.16
CA SER A 23 -16.12 7.11 -5.18
C SER A 23 -15.44 6.77 -3.85
N ASP A 24 -15.66 5.56 -3.34
CA ASP A 24 -15.06 5.10 -2.08
C ASP A 24 -13.53 5.00 -2.20
N LYS A 25 -13.03 4.53 -3.34
CA LYS A 25 -11.59 4.50 -3.68
C LYS A 25 -10.97 5.90 -3.64
N GLU A 26 -11.61 6.90 -4.25
CA GLU A 26 -11.12 8.29 -4.25
C GLU A 26 -11.11 8.90 -2.86
N ILE A 27 -12.19 8.74 -2.10
CA ILE A 27 -12.30 9.21 -0.72
C ILE A 27 -11.21 8.58 0.15
N LEU A 28 -11.04 7.27 0.05
CA LEU A 28 -10.06 6.52 0.83
C LEU A 28 -8.62 6.92 0.46
N ASN A 29 -8.32 7.05 -0.83
CA ASN A 29 -7.02 7.51 -1.32
C ASN A 29 -6.70 8.93 -0.81
N SER A 30 -7.69 9.83 -0.79
CA SER A 30 -7.52 11.19 -0.26
C SER A 30 -7.21 11.21 1.24
N LYS A 31 -7.82 10.31 2.02
CA LYS A 31 -7.55 10.12 3.45
C LYS A 31 -6.15 9.54 3.68
N LEU A 32 -5.79 8.50 2.93
CA LEU A 32 -4.49 7.83 3.02
C LEU A 32 -3.32 8.76 2.66
N ARG A 33 -3.49 9.64 1.68
CA ARG A 33 -2.50 10.67 1.34
C ARG A 33 -2.24 11.66 2.49
N LYS A 34 -3.24 11.97 3.29
CA LYS A 34 -3.10 12.87 4.45
C LYS A 34 -2.46 12.17 5.63
N ARG A 35 -2.86 10.93 5.89
CA ARG A 35 -2.35 10.13 7.00
C ARG A 35 -2.63 8.64 6.75
N THR A 36 -1.57 7.85 6.68
CA THR A 36 -1.68 6.39 6.58
C THR A 36 -1.86 5.80 7.97
N THR A 37 -3.01 5.19 8.24
CA THR A 37 -3.32 4.50 9.50
C THR A 37 -3.66 3.04 9.22
N LYS A 38 -3.53 2.17 10.25
CA LYS A 38 -3.92 0.75 10.11
C LYS A 38 -5.37 0.59 9.72
N GLN A 39 -6.26 1.43 10.26
CA GLN A 39 -7.69 1.36 9.96
C GLN A 39 -7.96 1.66 8.47
N LEU A 40 -7.35 2.72 7.92
CA LEU A 40 -7.51 3.06 6.50
C LEU A 40 -6.91 2.00 5.57
N LEU A 41 -5.87 1.28 6.01
CA LEU A 41 -5.31 0.14 5.26
C LEU A 41 -6.25 -1.07 5.29
N PHE A 42 -6.97 -1.32 6.39
CA PHE A 42 -8.01 -2.34 6.42
C PHE A 42 -9.18 -1.95 5.51
N GLU A 43 -9.67 -0.70 5.56
CA GLU A 43 -10.70 -0.21 4.64
C GLU A 43 -10.27 -0.38 3.17
N LEU A 44 -8.98 -0.14 2.84
CA LEU A 44 -8.45 -0.37 1.50
C LEU A 44 -8.43 -1.86 1.12
N SER A 45 -8.08 -2.73 2.05
CA SER A 45 -8.10 -4.18 1.85
C SER A 45 -9.51 -4.72 1.65
N ASP A 46 -10.48 -4.18 2.39
CA ASP A 46 -11.89 -4.55 2.25
C ASP A 46 -12.43 -4.11 0.88
N LEU A 47 -12.08 -2.90 0.44
CA LEU A 47 -12.44 -2.38 -0.87
C LEU A 47 -11.80 -3.21 -2.01
N GLU A 48 -10.51 -3.58 -1.88
CA GLU A 48 -9.82 -4.47 -2.81
C GLU A 48 -10.50 -5.84 -2.89
N THR A 49 -10.89 -6.40 -1.75
CA THR A 49 -11.60 -7.68 -1.68
C THR A 49 -12.96 -7.60 -2.35
N GLY A 50 -13.73 -6.54 -2.07
CA GLY A 50 -15.02 -6.27 -2.73
C GLY A 50 -14.89 -6.16 -4.24
N SER A 51 -13.86 -5.46 -4.72
CA SER A 51 -13.54 -5.33 -6.15
C SER A 51 -13.24 -6.69 -6.81
N VAL A 52 -12.54 -7.59 -6.11
CA VAL A 52 -12.26 -8.95 -6.63
C VAL A 52 -13.55 -9.77 -6.75
N TYR A 53 -14.47 -9.68 -5.79
CA TYR A 53 -15.78 -10.34 -5.90
C TYR A 53 -16.59 -9.78 -7.06
N LEU A 54 -16.62 -8.47 -7.23
CA LEU A 54 -17.31 -7.81 -8.34
C LEU A 54 -16.73 -8.24 -9.69
N LEU A 55 -15.40 -8.26 -9.81
CA LEU A 55 -14.70 -8.74 -11.00
C LEU A 55 -15.05 -10.18 -11.33
N THR A 56 -15.07 -11.04 -10.30
CA THR A 56 -15.42 -12.45 -10.49
C THR A 56 -16.84 -12.61 -11.00
N ALA A 57 -17.79 -11.85 -10.42
CA ALA A 57 -19.19 -11.85 -10.87
C ALA A 57 -19.34 -11.32 -12.30
N ALA A 58 -18.67 -10.22 -12.63
CA ALA A 58 -18.68 -9.64 -13.98
C ALA A 58 -18.14 -10.62 -15.03
N ASN A 59 -17.00 -11.27 -14.74
CA ASN A 59 -16.42 -12.28 -15.64
C ASN A 59 -17.34 -13.50 -15.82
N GLN A 60 -18.01 -13.97 -14.76
CA GLN A 60 -18.96 -15.07 -14.86
C GLN A 60 -20.19 -14.67 -15.69
N ASN A 61 -20.63 -13.42 -15.60
CA ASN A 61 -21.73 -12.92 -16.42
C ASN A 61 -21.35 -12.91 -17.91
N VAL A 62 -20.15 -12.44 -18.27
CA VAL A 62 -19.63 -12.50 -19.63
C VAL A 62 -19.63 -13.96 -20.15
N LEU A 63 -19.10 -14.88 -19.34
CA LEU A 63 -19.01 -16.29 -19.71
C LEU A 63 -20.39 -16.92 -19.93
N LEU A 64 -21.36 -16.58 -19.10
CA LEU A 64 -22.75 -17.02 -19.24
C LEU A 64 -23.35 -16.55 -20.55
N LEU A 65 -23.19 -15.25 -20.87
CA LEU A 65 -23.73 -14.66 -22.09
C LEU A 65 -23.06 -15.21 -23.34
N GLU A 66 -21.75 -15.44 -23.29
CA GLU A 66 -20.99 -16.10 -24.36
C GLU A 66 -21.50 -17.53 -24.62
N GLN A 67 -21.73 -18.32 -23.57
CA GLN A 67 -22.28 -19.67 -23.67
C GLN A 67 -23.71 -19.65 -24.25
N LEU A 68 -24.55 -18.72 -23.80
CA LEU A 68 -25.88 -18.52 -24.35
C LEU A 68 -25.84 -18.18 -25.84
N ARG A 69 -24.98 -17.26 -26.26
CA ARG A 69 -24.80 -16.84 -27.64
C ARG A 69 -24.41 -18.01 -28.56
N ASN A 70 -23.59 -18.93 -28.07
CA ASN A 70 -23.10 -20.09 -28.81
C ASN A 70 -24.07 -21.28 -28.77
N TYR A 71 -25.20 -21.18 -28.04
CA TYR A 71 -26.14 -22.29 -27.90
C TYR A 71 -26.99 -22.47 -29.17
N PRO A 72 -27.06 -23.66 -29.78
CA PRO A 72 -27.67 -23.88 -31.10
C PRO A 72 -29.15 -23.46 -31.21
N HIS A 73 -29.90 -23.54 -30.11
CA HIS A 73 -31.30 -23.11 -30.12
C HIS A 73 -31.46 -21.60 -30.07
N ILE A 74 -30.54 -20.87 -29.44
CA ILE A 74 -30.53 -19.41 -29.40
C ILE A 74 -30.24 -18.84 -30.79
N GLN A 75 -29.35 -19.45 -31.55
CA GLN A 75 -29.01 -19.04 -32.92
C GLN A 75 -30.19 -19.13 -33.92
N LYS A 76 -31.28 -19.82 -33.51
CA LYS A 76 -32.51 -19.94 -34.33
C LYS A 76 -33.55 -18.87 -33.97
N LEU A 77 -33.29 -18.01 -33.02
CA LEU A 77 -34.18 -16.92 -32.65
C LEU A 77 -34.26 -15.83 -33.72
N GLY A 78 -35.21 -14.92 -33.56
CA GLY A 78 -35.35 -13.79 -34.46
C GLY A 78 -34.20 -12.79 -34.36
N SER A 79 -34.05 -11.93 -35.35
CA SER A 79 -32.98 -10.94 -35.42
C SER A 79 -32.98 -9.99 -34.20
N ILE A 80 -34.17 -9.61 -33.72
CA ILE A 80 -34.32 -8.69 -32.59
C ILE A 80 -33.83 -9.34 -31.27
N GLU A 81 -34.12 -10.63 -31.05
CA GLU A 81 -33.65 -11.35 -29.88
C GLU A 81 -32.14 -11.54 -29.89
N LEU A 82 -31.55 -11.81 -31.07
CA LEU A 82 -30.10 -11.92 -31.21
C LEU A 82 -29.40 -10.60 -30.96
N GLU A 83 -29.95 -9.49 -31.46
CA GLU A 83 -29.45 -8.14 -31.21
C GLU A 83 -29.49 -7.80 -29.72
N GLN A 84 -30.57 -8.10 -29.01
CA GLN A 84 -30.67 -7.91 -27.56
C GLN A 84 -29.65 -8.74 -26.78
N LEU A 85 -29.34 -9.96 -27.23
CA LEU A 85 -28.31 -10.80 -26.60
C LEU A 85 -26.92 -10.23 -26.86
N ASP A 86 -26.64 -9.76 -28.07
CA ASP A 86 -25.39 -9.11 -28.42
C ASP A 86 -25.17 -7.82 -27.61
N ASP A 87 -26.20 -7.00 -27.44
CA ASP A 87 -26.16 -5.81 -26.59
C ASP A 87 -25.85 -6.17 -25.13
N ALA A 88 -26.53 -7.19 -24.58
CA ALA A 88 -26.26 -7.67 -23.22
C ALA A 88 -24.83 -8.18 -23.04
N PHE A 89 -24.30 -8.86 -24.06
CA PHE A 89 -22.93 -9.36 -24.07
C PHE A 89 -21.90 -8.19 -24.08
N ILE A 90 -22.11 -7.20 -24.94
CA ILE A 90 -21.25 -6.01 -25.02
C ILE A 90 -21.23 -5.24 -23.70
N GLU A 91 -22.40 -5.03 -23.07
CA GLU A 91 -22.49 -4.39 -21.76
C GLU A 91 -21.76 -5.18 -20.66
N ALA A 92 -21.88 -6.51 -20.69
CA ALA A 92 -21.17 -7.36 -19.72
C ALA A 92 -19.65 -7.34 -19.91
N GLU A 93 -19.16 -7.34 -21.17
CA GLU A 93 -17.74 -7.16 -21.48
C GLU A 93 -17.23 -5.80 -21.01
N GLN A 94 -17.97 -4.74 -21.24
CA GLN A 94 -17.62 -3.40 -20.78
C GLN A 94 -17.53 -3.36 -19.25
N LEU A 95 -18.53 -3.90 -18.54
CA LEU A 95 -18.52 -4.00 -17.08
C LEU A 95 -17.30 -4.78 -16.57
N SER A 96 -17.02 -5.94 -17.18
CA SER A 96 -15.85 -6.76 -16.83
C SER A 96 -14.55 -6.01 -17.02
N ALA A 97 -14.39 -5.31 -18.15
CA ALA A 97 -13.19 -4.51 -18.43
C ALA A 97 -12.99 -3.36 -17.42
N MET A 98 -14.06 -2.64 -17.09
CA MET A 98 -14.02 -1.55 -16.10
C MET A 98 -13.69 -2.08 -14.70
N THR A 99 -14.34 -3.16 -14.27
CA THR A 99 -14.11 -3.78 -12.97
C THR A 99 -12.68 -4.35 -12.86
N HIS A 100 -12.14 -4.90 -13.96
CA HIS A 100 -10.77 -5.37 -14.03
C HIS A 100 -9.77 -4.21 -13.84
N LEU A 101 -10.00 -3.08 -14.48
CA LEU A 101 -9.17 -1.89 -14.34
C LEU A 101 -9.20 -1.38 -12.89
N ASP A 102 -10.39 -1.26 -12.28
CA ASP A 102 -10.53 -0.83 -10.89
C ASP A 102 -9.83 -1.76 -9.91
N SER A 103 -9.97 -3.08 -10.11
CA SER A 103 -9.27 -4.06 -9.29
C SER A 103 -7.74 -3.95 -9.42
N GLN A 104 -7.22 -3.63 -10.61
CA GLN A 104 -5.80 -3.37 -10.81
C GLN A 104 -5.34 -2.10 -10.08
N ILE A 105 -6.10 -1.01 -10.20
CA ILE A 105 -5.79 0.26 -9.54
C ILE A 105 -5.78 0.08 -8.01
N LEU A 106 -6.76 -0.62 -7.44
CA LEU A 106 -6.83 -0.89 -6.01
C LEU A 106 -5.61 -1.70 -5.53
N ARG A 107 -5.20 -2.75 -6.27
CA ARG A 107 -3.99 -3.52 -5.96
C ARG A 107 -2.73 -2.67 -6.01
N GLN A 108 -2.60 -1.80 -7.02
CA GLN A 108 -1.45 -0.88 -7.11
C GLN A 108 -1.43 0.11 -5.96
N LEU A 109 -2.61 0.63 -5.58
CA LEU A 109 -2.76 1.54 -4.46
C LEU A 109 -2.38 0.87 -3.14
N SER A 110 -2.87 -0.34 -2.89
CA SER A 110 -2.52 -1.17 -1.73
C SER A 110 -1.01 -1.42 -1.67
N GLY A 111 -0.39 -1.81 -2.78
CA GLY A 111 1.05 -2.00 -2.88
C GLY A 111 1.85 -0.74 -2.58
N ALA A 112 1.42 0.41 -3.13
CA ALA A 112 2.07 1.69 -2.90
C ALA A 112 2.04 2.11 -1.42
N TYR A 113 0.88 1.98 -0.76
CA TYR A 113 0.76 2.31 0.67
C TYR A 113 1.51 1.35 1.58
N ASN A 114 1.56 0.06 1.25
CA ASN A 114 2.41 -0.91 1.96
C ASN A 114 3.89 -0.54 1.84
N ASN A 115 4.35 -0.10 0.68
CA ASN A 115 5.72 0.37 0.49
C ASN A 115 6.01 1.63 1.31
N ILE A 116 5.08 2.60 1.35
CA ILE A 116 5.20 3.80 2.19
C ILE A 116 5.31 3.41 3.67
N LEU A 117 4.48 2.46 4.13
CA LEU A 117 4.53 1.98 5.51
C LEU A 117 5.87 1.33 5.83
N ASN A 118 6.38 0.48 4.93
CA ASN A 118 7.68 -0.17 5.08
C ASN A 118 8.83 0.84 5.10
N ASN A 119 8.79 1.87 4.26
CA ASN A 119 9.77 2.94 4.27
C ASN A 119 9.74 3.71 5.60
N ASN A 120 8.56 4.08 6.09
CA ASN A 120 8.41 4.74 7.38
C ASN A 120 8.95 3.89 8.55
N LEU A 121 8.75 2.57 8.50
CA LEU A 121 9.33 1.64 9.48
C LEU A 121 10.85 1.62 9.40
N ASN A 122 11.42 1.57 8.20
CA ASN A 122 12.86 1.62 7.98
C ASN A 122 13.47 2.93 8.50
N ASP A 123 12.82 4.06 8.25
CA ASP A 123 13.27 5.35 8.75
C ASP A 123 13.28 5.39 10.29
N ASN A 124 12.21 4.90 10.92
CA ASN A 124 12.14 4.79 12.38
C ASN A 124 13.20 3.85 12.95
N LEU A 125 13.45 2.70 12.34
CA LEU A 125 14.51 1.77 12.73
C LEU A 125 15.90 2.40 12.56
N THR A 126 16.10 3.18 11.51
CA THR A 126 17.35 3.92 11.29
C THR A 126 17.60 4.95 12.39
N ILE A 127 16.59 5.74 12.75
CA ILE A 127 16.66 6.73 13.84
C ILE A 127 16.98 6.01 15.17
N LEU A 128 16.28 4.91 15.46
CA LEU A 128 16.51 4.13 16.68
C LEU A 128 17.93 3.57 16.72
N THR A 129 18.44 3.08 15.59
CA THR A 129 19.81 2.56 15.48
C THR A 129 20.85 3.65 15.74
N ILE A 130 20.66 4.85 15.19
CA ILE A 130 21.54 6.00 15.41
C ILE A 130 21.58 6.36 16.90
N ILE A 131 20.41 6.49 17.53
CA ILE A 131 20.30 6.79 18.96
C ILE A 131 21.00 5.71 19.79
N SER A 132 20.81 4.42 19.46
CA SER A 132 21.44 3.30 20.15
C SER A 132 22.96 3.32 20.05
N ILE A 133 23.50 3.62 18.85
CA ILE A 133 24.96 3.75 18.65
C ILE A 133 25.52 4.90 19.47
N LEU A 134 24.86 6.07 19.49
CA LEU A 134 25.30 7.22 20.26
C LEU A 134 25.30 6.93 21.77
N LEU A 135 24.27 6.27 22.27
CA LEU A 135 24.19 5.86 23.67
C LEU A 135 25.26 4.82 24.01
N ALA A 136 25.52 3.85 23.13
CA ALA A 136 26.55 2.84 23.34
C ALA A 136 27.96 3.46 23.42
N VAL A 137 28.26 4.44 22.56
CA VAL A 137 29.54 5.17 22.58
C VAL A 137 29.70 5.92 23.91
N LEU A 138 28.64 6.63 24.35
CA LEU A 138 28.65 7.32 25.64
C LEU A 138 28.86 6.31 26.81
N ALA A 139 28.16 5.17 26.80
CA ALA A 139 28.28 4.14 27.83
C ALA A 139 29.70 3.56 27.88
N VAL A 140 30.34 3.32 26.75
CA VAL A 140 31.73 2.84 26.69
C VAL A 140 32.68 3.86 27.27
N ILE A 141 32.56 5.14 26.92
CA ILE A 141 33.42 6.21 27.44
C ILE A 141 33.24 6.36 28.94
N THR A 142 31.98 6.53 29.40
CA THR A 142 31.70 6.70 30.84
C THR A 142 32.06 5.46 31.65
N GLY A 143 31.85 4.26 31.09
CA GLY A 143 32.23 3.00 31.71
C GLY A 143 33.76 2.86 31.85
N PHE A 144 34.51 3.20 30.82
CA PHE A 144 35.97 3.16 30.82
C PHE A 144 36.56 4.13 31.85
N PHE A 145 36.12 5.38 31.87
CA PHE A 145 36.59 6.37 32.84
C PHE A 145 35.98 6.24 34.23
N GLY A 146 34.94 5.43 34.39
CA GLY A 146 34.35 5.08 35.69
C GLY A 146 35.02 3.88 36.38
N MET A 147 36.04 3.27 35.78
CA MET A 147 36.74 2.12 36.40
C MET A 147 37.61 2.53 37.59
N ASN A 148 37.64 1.66 38.62
CA ASN A 148 38.47 1.85 39.81
C ASN A 148 39.94 1.39 39.61
N VAL A 149 40.52 1.74 38.44
CA VAL A 149 41.94 1.45 38.10
C VAL A 149 42.65 2.76 37.78
N GLN A 150 43.98 2.76 37.87
CA GLN A 150 44.76 3.95 37.50
C GLN A 150 44.58 4.25 36.01
N LEU A 151 43.92 5.37 35.75
CA LEU A 151 43.65 5.84 34.39
C LEU A 151 44.58 7.00 33.99
N PRO A 152 44.86 7.23 32.71
CA PRO A 152 45.54 8.43 32.24
C PRO A 152 44.81 9.67 32.76
N TRP A 153 45.57 10.69 33.20
CA TRP A 153 45.08 11.97 33.71
C TRP A 153 44.31 11.93 35.04
N GLN A 154 44.34 10.83 35.79
CA GLN A 154 43.61 10.67 37.05
C GLN A 154 43.95 11.77 38.08
N ASN A 155 45.19 12.30 38.06
CA ASN A 155 45.68 13.32 38.97
C ASN A 155 45.42 14.75 38.53
N GLU A 156 44.85 14.97 37.36
CA GLU A 156 44.56 16.30 36.80
C GLU A 156 43.17 16.77 37.23
N PRO A 157 43.04 17.92 37.90
CA PRO A 157 41.74 18.40 38.43
C PRO A 157 40.70 18.72 37.30
N LEU A 158 41.17 18.98 36.08
CA LEU A 158 40.31 19.30 34.93
C LEU A 158 40.11 18.12 33.97
N ALA A 159 40.55 16.92 34.32
CA ALA A 159 40.46 15.73 33.45
C ALA A 159 39.01 15.46 32.99
N TRP A 160 38.04 15.67 33.85
CA TRP A 160 36.63 15.44 33.51
C TRP A 160 36.14 16.34 32.37
N ILE A 161 36.63 17.60 32.25
CA ILE A 161 36.29 18.52 31.17
C ILE A 161 36.79 17.95 29.82
N TRP A 162 38.03 17.46 29.81
CA TRP A 162 38.62 16.87 28.60
C TRP A 162 37.86 15.61 28.14
N ILE A 163 37.39 14.77 29.06
CA ILE A 163 36.59 13.59 28.77
C ILE A 163 35.24 13.98 28.17
N VAL A 164 34.56 15.02 28.69
CA VAL A 164 33.32 15.54 28.14
C VAL A 164 33.52 16.10 26.74
N ILE A 165 34.55 16.94 26.52
CA ILE A 165 34.88 17.51 25.21
C ILE A 165 35.17 16.41 24.20
N MET A 166 36.00 15.44 24.57
CA MET A 166 36.31 14.28 23.70
C MET A 166 35.06 13.48 23.34
N SER A 167 34.17 13.26 24.30
CA SER A 167 32.89 12.56 24.04
C SER A 167 32.01 13.33 23.06
N LEU A 168 31.89 14.65 23.20
CA LEU A 168 31.11 15.50 22.31
C LEU A 168 31.70 15.50 20.89
N VAL A 169 33.02 15.64 20.77
CA VAL A 169 33.69 15.58 19.46
C VAL A 169 33.46 14.23 18.77
N LEU A 170 33.56 13.14 19.52
CA LEU A 170 33.35 11.79 18.97
C LEU A 170 31.88 11.61 18.50
N ILE A 171 30.90 12.09 19.25
CA ILE A 171 29.49 12.08 18.87
C ILE A 171 29.27 12.87 17.57
N ILE A 172 29.86 14.06 17.44
CA ILE A 172 29.74 14.88 16.22
C ILE A 172 30.37 14.14 15.02
N ILE A 173 31.53 13.53 15.18
CA ILE A 173 32.18 12.76 14.12
C ILE A 173 31.31 11.59 13.69
N ILE A 174 30.81 10.81 14.63
CA ILE A 174 29.95 9.64 14.33
C ILE A 174 28.65 10.09 13.64
N THR A 175 28.01 11.13 14.14
CA THR A 175 26.77 11.65 13.55
C THR A 175 26.98 12.16 12.12
N THR A 176 28.06 12.88 11.87
CA THR A 176 28.39 13.36 10.52
C THR A 176 28.73 12.20 9.58
N LEU A 177 29.47 11.21 10.05
CA LEU A 177 29.81 10.03 9.25
C LEU A 177 28.57 9.21 8.89
N LEU A 178 27.66 8.98 9.84
CA LEU A 178 26.38 8.31 9.62
C LEU A 178 25.50 9.07 8.62
N ASN A 179 25.40 10.39 8.76
CA ASN A 179 24.66 11.22 7.82
C ASN A 179 25.24 11.17 6.39
N LEU A 180 26.56 11.16 6.25
CA LEU A 180 27.22 11.03 4.94
C LEU A 180 26.96 9.65 4.30
N ILE A 181 26.97 8.58 5.08
CA ILE A 181 26.67 7.23 4.59
C ILE A 181 25.21 7.12 4.16
N MET A 182 24.29 7.69 4.93
CA MET A 182 22.86 7.69 4.62
C MET A 182 22.52 8.54 3.41
N SER A 183 23.12 9.73 3.29
CA SER A 183 22.96 10.61 2.13
C SER A 183 23.47 10.00 0.81
N ARG A 184 24.39 9.05 0.84
CA ARG A 184 24.84 8.33 -0.35
C ARG A 184 23.93 7.18 -0.77
N LYS A 185 22.98 6.77 0.09
CA LYS A 185 22.04 5.67 -0.19
C LYS A 185 20.68 6.15 -0.74
N ASN A 186 20.36 7.42 -0.59
CA ASN A 186 19.20 8.09 -1.19
C ASN A 186 19.63 8.80 -2.49
#